data_8fb808d9c37659d107683d856eb157c6
#
_entry.id   8fb808d9c37659d107683d856eb157c6
#
_cell.length_a   1.000
_cell.length_b   1.000
_cell.length_c   1.000
_cell.angle_alpha   90.00
_cell.angle_beta   90.00
_cell.angle_gamma   90.00
#
_symmetry.space_group_name_H-M   'P 1'
#
loop_
_entity.id
_entity.type
_entity.pdbx_description
1 polymer ?
#
loop_
_entity_poly.entity_id
_entity_poly.type
_entity_poly.pdbx_seq_one_letter_code
_entity_poly.pdbx_strand_id
1 'polypeptide(L)'
;GDVYKRQLRINTLKISVEDFLKISPFELEPIPWIENGFYFHEEDKPAKHPYYFAGLYYIQEPSAMTPANVLPVEDGDVVFDMCAAPGGKSTELGAKLDRTGLLITNDISNSRAKALLKNVEVFGIPNLCVLSEDPQKIADRFTGFFDKVLIDAPCSGEGMFRKDNKLIKSWEKNGPEFYSKIQRDIVLSGADLLKPGG
;
A
#
# COMPACT_ATOMS: atom_id res chain seq x y z
N GLY A 1 -1.88 25.01 -17.38
CA GLY A 1 -0.79 24.32 -16.73
C GLY A 1 -1.36 23.22 -15.85
N ASP A 2 -0.89 22.00 -16.02
CA ASP A 2 -1.27 20.89 -15.16
C ASP A 2 -0.77 21.19 -13.75
N VAL A 3 -1.67 21.70 -12.94
CA VAL A 3 -1.50 21.77 -11.51
C VAL A 3 -1.51 20.30 -11.04
N TYR A 4 -0.38 19.80 -10.57
CA TYR A 4 -0.31 18.46 -9.99
C TYR A 4 -1.23 18.44 -8.77
N LYS A 5 -2.46 17.99 -8.95
CA LYS A 5 -3.39 17.78 -7.87
C LYS A 5 -2.79 16.72 -6.95
N ARG A 6 -2.69 17.03 -5.67
CA ARG A 6 -2.30 16.06 -4.64
C ARG A 6 -3.49 15.21 -4.27
N GLN A 7 -3.25 14.03 -3.71
CA GLN A 7 -4.29 13.04 -3.51
C GLN A 7 -4.24 12.43 -2.11
N LEU A 8 -5.42 12.11 -1.62
CA LEU A 8 -5.62 11.34 -0.40
C LEU A 8 -6.61 10.19 -0.64
N ARG A 9 -6.52 9.16 0.20
CA ARG A 9 -7.44 8.03 0.22
C ARG A 9 -8.05 7.89 1.60
N ILE A 10 -9.37 7.90 1.70
CA ILE A 10 -10.12 7.81 2.96
C ILE A 10 -9.95 6.40 3.54
N ASN A 11 -9.75 6.32 4.86
CA ASN A 11 -9.72 5.08 5.62
C ASN A 11 -11.13 4.61 5.95
N THR A 12 -11.67 3.76 5.10
CA THR A 12 -13.04 3.24 5.24
C THR A 12 -13.24 2.31 6.44
N LEU A 13 -12.15 1.85 7.07
CA LEU A 13 -12.22 1.11 8.35
C LEU A 13 -12.67 2.00 9.52
N LYS A 14 -12.43 3.31 9.45
CA LYS A 14 -12.75 4.28 10.53
C LYS A 14 -13.95 5.16 10.23
N ILE A 15 -14.15 5.52 8.96
CA ILE A 15 -15.21 6.45 8.56
C ILE A 15 -15.66 6.15 7.14
N SER A 16 -16.96 6.20 6.88
CA SER A 16 -17.48 6.08 5.52
C SER A 16 -17.03 7.26 4.64
N VAL A 17 -16.97 7.05 3.33
CA VAL A 17 -16.66 8.14 2.38
C VAL A 17 -17.68 9.29 2.54
N GLU A 18 -18.97 8.96 2.62
CA GLU A 18 -20.05 9.92 2.77
C GLU A 18 -19.88 10.78 4.04
N ASP A 19 -19.61 10.16 5.18
CA ASP A 19 -19.45 10.89 6.44
C ASP A 19 -18.16 11.70 6.48
N PHE A 20 -17.06 11.20 5.88
CA PHE A 20 -15.85 11.99 5.75
C PHE A 20 -16.06 13.25 4.91
N LEU A 21 -16.79 13.16 3.80
CA LEU A 21 -17.09 14.32 2.95
C LEU A 21 -17.91 15.40 3.69
N LYS A 22 -18.79 15.01 4.63
CA LYS A 22 -19.56 15.96 5.46
C LYS A 22 -18.67 16.77 6.43
N ILE A 23 -17.57 16.16 6.90
CA ILE A 23 -16.69 16.79 7.90
C ILE A 23 -15.34 17.25 7.33
N SER A 24 -15.10 17.01 6.04
CA SER A 24 -13.83 17.34 5.39
C SER A 24 -13.54 18.83 5.47
N PRO A 25 -12.36 19.22 5.97
CA PRO A 25 -11.92 20.61 5.92
C PRO A 25 -11.35 21.01 4.55
N PHE A 26 -11.29 20.06 3.61
CA PHE A 26 -10.74 20.24 2.27
C PHE A 26 -11.85 20.16 1.23
N GLU A 27 -11.70 20.92 0.15
CA GLU A 27 -12.48 20.72 -1.05
C GLU A 27 -11.90 19.51 -1.82
N LEU A 28 -12.71 18.46 -1.98
CA LEU A 28 -12.29 17.18 -2.52
C LEU A 28 -12.96 16.89 -3.85
N GLU A 29 -12.15 16.47 -4.84
CA GLU A 29 -12.62 16.04 -6.15
C GLU A 29 -12.36 14.53 -6.30
N PRO A 30 -13.36 13.69 -6.64
CA PRO A 30 -13.18 12.24 -6.68
C PRO A 30 -12.18 11.81 -7.77
N ILE A 31 -11.42 10.76 -7.46
CA ILE A 31 -10.62 10.04 -8.44
C ILE A 31 -11.53 9.04 -9.14
N PRO A 32 -11.74 9.10 -10.47
CA PRO A 32 -12.80 8.35 -11.16
C PRO A 32 -12.75 6.82 -11.00
N TRP A 33 -11.59 6.26 -10.71
CA TRP A 33 -11.38 4.80 -10.60
C TRP A 33 -11.02 4.33 -9.19
N ILE A 34 -11.03 5.21 -8.19
CA ILE A 34 -10.76 4.89 -6.79
C ILE A 34 -11.91 5.41 -5.94
N GLU A 35 -12.78 4.54 -5.49
CA GLU A 35 -14.03 4.89 -4.81
C GLU A 35 -13.82 5.77 -3.56
N ASN A 36 -12.77 5.51 -2.78
CA ASN A 36 -12.40 6.25 -1.58
C ASN A 36 -11.22 7.22 -1.79
N GLY A 37 -10.83 7.48 -3.04
CA GLY A 37 -9.72 8.34 -3.43
C GLY A 37 -10.16 9.71 -3.93
N PHE A 38 -9.45 10.77 -3.51
CA PHE A 38 -9.80 12.16 -3.83
C PHE A 38 -8.56 13.00 -4.12
N TYR A 39 -8.72 13.94 -5.06
CA TYR A 39 -7.80 15.05 -5.25
C TYR A 39 -8.12 16.16 -4.25
N PHE A 40 -7.09 16.90 -3.82
CA PHE A 40 -7.21 18.11 -2.99
C PHE A 40 -6.33 19.23 -3.56
N HIS A 41 -6.58 20.48 -3.16
CA HIS A 41 -5.81 21.63 -3.63
C HIS A 41 -4.39 21.64 -3.06
N GLU A 42 -3.42 22.08 -3.85
CA GLU A 42 -2.01 22.10 -3.44
C GLU A 42 -1.76 22.97 -2.21
N GLU A 43 -2.58 24.01 -2.00
CA GLU A 43 -2.50 24.91 -0.85
C GLU A 43 -2.93 24.24 0.46
N ASP A 44 -3.76 23.19 0.38
CA ASP A 44 -4.14 22.38 1.52
C ASP A 44 -2.92 21.65 2.08
N LYS A 45 -2.90 21.49 3.39
CA LYS A 45 -1.82 20.82 4.11
C LYS A 45 -2.35 19.62 4.90
N PRO A 46 -2.95 18.61 4.25
CA PRO A 46 -3.62 17.51 4.93
C PRO A 46 -2.68 16.74 5.87
N ALA A 47 -1.39 16.64 5.56
CA ALA A 47 -0.40 16.00 6.45
C ALA A 47 -0.21 16.71 7.80
N LYS A 48 -0.73 17.94 7.96
CA LYS A 48 -0.68 18.70 9.22
C LYS A 48 -2.01 18.74 9.96
N HIS A 49 -3.07 18.21 9.35
CA HIS A 49 -4.41 18.23 9.93
C HIS A 49 -4.58 17.14 10.99
N PRO A 50 -5.34 17.36 12.09
CA PRO A 50 -5.61 16.34 13.10
C PRO A 50 -6.16 15.02 12.55
N TYR A 51 -6.97 15.04 11.50
CA TYR A 51 -7.52 13.85 10.86
C TYR A 51 -6.45 12.95 10.22
N TYR A 52 -5.33 13.50 9.77
CA TYR A 52 -4.18 12.73 9.31
C TYR A 52 -3.58 11.91 10.46
N PHE A 53 -3.36 12.54 11.60
CA PHE A 53 -2.82 11.89 12.78
C PHE A 53 -3.81 10.89 13.40
N ALA A 54 -5.12 11.13 13.23
CA ALA A 54 -6.17 10.20 13.60
C ALA A 54 -6.30 9.01 12.62
N GLY A 55 -5.57 9.02 11.50
CA GLY A 55 -5.60 7.97 10.49
C GLY A 55 -6.92 7.88 9.72
N LEU A 56 -7.60 9.02 9.49
CA LEU A 56 -8.84 9.05 8.70
C LEU A 56 -8.57 8.99 7.20
N TYR A 57 -7.36 9.28 6.75
CA TYR A 57 -6.92 9.17 5.36
C TYR A 57 -5.42 8.94 5.24
N TYR A 58 -5.02 8.42 4.08
CA TYR A 58 -3.63 8.24 3.66
C TYR A 58 -3.33 9.15 2.47
N ILE A 59 -2.16 9.81 2.45
CA ILE A 59 -1.72 10.62 1.31
C ILE A 59 -0.94 9.72 0.36
N GLN A 60 -1.46 9.50 -0.84
CA GLN A 60 -0.92 8.55 -1.80
C GLN A 60 -1.27 8.98 -3.23
N GLU A 61 -0.44 8.63 -4.19
CA GLU A 61 -0.73 8.84 -5.61
C GLU A 61 -1.77 7.83 -6.13
N PRO A 62 -2.62 8.21 -7.12
CA PRO A 62 -3.66 7.33 -7.63
C PRO A 62 -3.12 6.02 -8.21
N SER A 63 -1.98 6.07 -8.91
CA SER A 63 -1.31 4.88 -9.44
C SER A 63 -0.90 3.90 -8.33
N ALA A 64 -0.46 4.42 -7.18
CA ALA A 64 -0.10 3.61 -6.03
C ALA A 64 -1.31 3.11 -5.22
N MET A 65 -2.48 3.75 -5.35
CA MET A 65 -3.75 3.28 -4.76
C MET A 65 -4.32 2.07 -5.52
N THR A 66 -4.17 2.05 -6.85
CA THR A 66 -4.83 1.11 -7.77
C THR A 66 -4.60 -0.36 -7.42
N PRO A 67 -3.37 -0.86 -7.16
CA PRO A 67 -3.16 -2.29 -6.93
C PRO A 67 -3.98 -2.87 -5.77
N ALA A 68 -4.01 -2.19 -4.63
CA ALA A 68 -4.80 -2.65 -3.48
C ALA A 68 -6.30 -2.44 -3.69
N ASN A 69 -6.68 -1.40 -4.46
CA ASN A 69 -8.08 -1.13 -4.76
C ASN A 69 -8.69 -2.21 -5.65
N VAL A 70 -7.99 -2.65 -6.70
CA VAL A 70 -8.51 -3.65 -7.65
C VAL A 70 -8.39 -5.10 -7.16
N LEU A 71 -7.53 -5.39 -6.17
CA LEU A 71 -7.43 -6.74 -5.62
C LEU A 71 -8.77 -7.15 -5.00
N PRO A 72 -9.39 -8.26 -5.44
CA PRO A 72 -10.72 -8.67 -4.98
C PRO A 72 -10.64 -9.37 -3.61
N VAL A 73 -10.41 -8.56 -2.57
CA VAL A 73 -10.39 -9.03 -1.18
C VAL A 73 -11.81 -9.25 -0.69
N GLU A 74 -12.05 -10.41 -0.09
CA GLU A 74 -13.33 -10.83 0.46
C GLU A 74 -13.27 -10.96 1.98
N ASP A 75 -14.43 -10.94 2.64
CA ASP A 75 -14.54 -11.13 4.09
C ASP A 75 -13.95 -12.48 4.49
N GLY A 76 -13.06 -12.46 5.47
CA GLY A 76 -12.40 -13.67 5.99
C GLY A 76 -11.15 -14.10 5.25
N ASP A 77 -10.77 -13.44 4.15
CA ASP A 77 -9.53 -13.73 3.43
C ASP A 77 -8.28 -13.61 4.31
N VAL A 78 -7.32 -14.46 4.03
CA VAL A 78 -5.93 -14.33 4.52
C VAL A 78 -5.12 -13.68 3.41
N VAL A 79 -4.76 -12.41 3.60
CA VAL A 79 -4.12 -11.56 2.59
C VAL A 79 -2.67 -11.29 2.95
N PHE A 80 -1.78 -11.34 1.96
CA PHE A 80 -0.37 -11.03 2.13
C PHE A 80 0.08 -9.86 1.26
N ASP A 81 0.67 -8.82 1.88
CA ASP A 81 1.36 -7.72 1.19
C ASP A 81 2.88 -7.94 1.34
N MET A 82 3.51 -8.41 0.28
CA MET A 82 4.86 -8.98 0.33
C MET A 82 5.97 -7.91 0.44
N CYS A 83 5.78 -6.74 -0.15
CA CYS A 83 6.76 -5.63 -0.20
C CYS A 83 6.08 -4.34 0.28
N ALA A 84 5.57 -4.35 1.51
CA ALA A 84 4.49 -3.49 1.96
C ALA A 84 4.89 -2.04 2.31
N ALA A 85 6.13 -1.81 2.73
CA ALA A 85 6.50 -0.50 3.26
C ALA A 85 6.43 0.63 2.19
N PRO A 86 5.89 1.78 2.55
CA PRO A 86 5.56 2.29 3.88
C PRO A 86 4.14 1.95 4.40
N GLY A 87 3.33 1.16 3.69
CA GLY A 87 2.03 0.67 4.17
C GLY A 87 0.81 1.24 3.47
N GLY A 88 1.00 2.02 2.40
CA GLY A 88 -0.13 2.61 1.67
C GLY A 88 -1.06 1.57 1.05
N LYS A 89 -0.55 0.44 0.57
CA LYS A 89 -1.36 -0.67 0.04
C LYS A 89 -1.91 -1.52 1.17
N SER A 90 -1.09 -1.85 2.18
CA SER A 90 -1.52 -2.60 3.36
C SER A 90 -2.69 -1.96 4.09
N THR A 91 -2.70 -0.62 4.21
CA THR A 91 -3.80 0.09 4.88
C THR A 91 -5.12 0.00 4.12
N GLU A 92 -5.08 -0.08 2.80
CA GLU A 92 -6.29 -0.33 1.99
C GLU A 92 -6.74 -1.79 2.09
N LEU A 93 -5.82 -2.75 2.01
CA LEU A 93 -6.15 -4.17 2.19
C LEU A 93 -6.80 -4.43 3.55
N GLY A 94 -6.25 -3.82 4.62
CA GLY A 94 -6.83 -3.91 5.95
C GLY A 94 -8.22 -3.27 6.06
N ALA A 95 -8.46 -2.18 5.35
CA ALA A 95 -9.79 -1.56 5.29
C ALA A 95 -10.79 -2.44 4.54
N LYS A 96 -10.39 -3.09 3.45
CA LYS A 96 -11.23 -4.02 2.68
C LYS A 96 -11.59 -5.28 3.47
N LEU A 97 -10.69 -5.78 4.31
CA LEU A 97 -10.98 -6.92 5.21
C LEU A 97 -11.97 -6.58 6.31
N ASP A 98 -12.19 -5.31 6.60
CA ASP A 98 -13.15 -4.81 7.59
C ASP A 98 -13.17 -5.62 8.90
N ARG A 99 -12.00 -5.81 9.50
CA ARG A 99 -11.79 -6.57 10.77
C ARG A 99 -12.02 -8.08 10.67
N THR A 100 -12.25 -8.61 9.49
CA THR A 100 -12.36 -10.06 9.24
C THR A 100 -11.05 -10.62 8.71
N GLY A 101 -10.90 -11.96 8.69
CA GLY A 101 -9.71 -12.60 8.14
C GLY A 101 -8.39 -12.19 8.81
N LEU A 102 -7.31 -12.13 8.02
CA LEU A 102 -5.97 -11.79 8.49
C LEU A 102 -5.18 -11.06 7.40
N LEU A 103 -4.58 -9.94 7.75
CA LEU A 103 -3.59 -9.27 6.92
C LEU A 103 -2.18 -9.55 7.44
N ILE A 104 -1.33 -10.13 6.61
CA ILE A 104 0.10 -10.22 6.87
C ILE A 104 0.83 -9.26 5.92
N THR A 105 1.70 -8.42 6.49
CA THR A 105 2.47 -7.45 5.72
C THR A 105 3.95 -7.66 5.98
N ASN A 106 4.77 -7.53 4.95
CA ASN A 106 6.21 -7.76 5.06
C ASN A 106 7.03 -6.69 4.36
N ASP A 107 8.18 -6.37 4.92
CA ASP A 107 9.23 -5.69 4.19
C ASP A 107 10.59 -6.23 4.64
N ILE A 108 11.44 -6.64 3.70
CA ILE A 108 12.76 -7.21 3.99
C ILE A 108 13.66 -6.25 4.79
N SER A 109 13.44 -4.95 4.66
CA SER A 109 14.17 -3.92 5.41
C SER A 109 13.52 -3.65 6.76
N ASN A 110 14.21 -3.99 7.84
CA ASN A 110 13.74 -3.76 9.20
C ASN A 110 13.40 -2.27 9.49
N SER A 111 14.19 -1.34 8.95
CA SER A 111 13.89 0.10 9.11
C SER A 111 12.61 0.51 8.40
N ARG A 112 12.35 -0.06 7.22
CA ARG A 112 11.09 0.17 6.48
C ARG A 112 9.91 -0.53 7.14
N ALA A 113 10.10 -1.74 7.67
CA ALA A 113 9.08 -2.46 8.43
C ALA A 113 8.63 -1.70 9.69
N LYS A 114 9.53 -0.97 10.36
CA LYS A 114 9.16 -0.07 11.47
C LYS A 114 8.27 1.10 11.03
N ALA A 115 8.53 1.69 9.86
CA ALA A 115 7.68 2.74 9.30
C ALA A 115 6.30 2.17 8.87
N LEU A 116 6.29 0.98 8.29
CA LEU A 116 5.09 0.23 7.97
C LEU A 116 4.23 0.00 9.23
N LEU A 117 4.83 -0.54 10.30
CA LEU A 117 4.14 -0.80 11.57
C LEU A 117 3.45 0.46 12.10
N LYS A 118 4.16 1.59 12.15
CA LYS A 118 3.60 2.87 12.60
C LYS A 118 2.37 3.29 11.78
N ASN A 119 2.43 3.15 10.47
CA ASN A 119 1.32 3.55 9.60
C ASN A 119 0.10 2.66 9.78
N VAL A 120 0.28 1.34 9.85
CA VAL A 120 -0.85 0.40 10.02
C VAL A 120 -1.49 0.49 11.40
N GLU A 121 -0.70 0.81 12.45
CA GLU A 121 -1.21 1.10 13.79
C GLU A 121 -2.08 2.37 13.81
N VAL A 122 -1.63 3.46 13.19
CA VAL A 122 -2.40 4.70 13.06
C VAL A 122 -3.73 4.44 12.33
N PHE A 123 -3.73 3.55 11.35
CA PHE A 123 -4.95 3.17 10.61
C PHE A 123 -5.91 2.30 11.42
N GLY A 124 -5.43 1.66 12.49
CA GLY A 124 -6.26 0.91 13.42
C GLY A 124 -6.72 -0.44 12.90
N ILE A 125 -5.87 -1.14 12.14
CA ILE A 125 -6.15 -2.48 11.60
C ILE A 125 -5.91 -3.51 12.72
N PRO A 126 -6.95 -4.20 13.23
CA PRO A 126 -6.80 -5.06 14.40
C PRO A 126 -6.28 -6.47 14.08
N ASN A 127 -6.54 -6.96 12.87
CA ASN A 127 -6.24 -8.31 12.39
C ASN A 127 -4.99 -8.32 11.50
N LEU A 128 -3.87 -7.83 12.05
CA LEU A 128 -2.63 -7.56 11.32
C LEU A 128 -1.44 -8.25 11.95
N CYS A 129 -0.54 -8.77 11.11
CA CYS A 129 0.81 -9.18 11.47
C CYS A 129 1.84 -8.47 10.59
N VAL A 130 2.84 -7.81 11.18
CA VAL A 130 3.93 -7.17 10.45
C VAL A 130 5.20 -8.00 10.57
N LEU A 131 5.77 -8.38 9.44
CA LEU A 131 7.00 -9.16 9.35
C LEU A 131 8.14 -8.30 8.79
N SER A 132 9.36 -8.72 9.08
CA SER A 132 10.56 -8.21 8.43
C SER A 132 11.46 -9.40 8.09
N GLU A 133 11.13 -10.08 6.99
CA GLU A 133 11.79 -11.32 6.61
C GLU A 133 11.98 -11.40 5.08
N ASP A 134 12.90 -12.25 4.67
CA ASP A 134 13.11 -12.61 3.27
C ASP A 134 11.86 -13.31 2.69
N PRO A 135 11.32 -12.84 1.55
CA PRO A 135 10.16 -13.44 0.91
C PRO A 135 10.28 -14.95 0.66
N GLN A 136 11.46 -15.44 0.31
CA GLN A 136 11.67 -16.86 0.08
C GLN A 136 11.48 -17.69 1.36
N LYS A 137 11.99 -17.21 2.50
CA LYS A 137 11.79 -17.90 3.78
C LYS A 137 10.34 -17.91 4.21
N ILE A 138 9.56 -16.88 3.83
CA ILE A 138 8.12 -16.87 4.08
C ILE A 138 7.45 -17.90 3.17
N ALA A 139 7.80 -17.96 1.88
CA ALA A 139 7.27 -18.95 0.94
C ALA A 139 7.51 -20.38 1.41
N ASP A 140 8.70 -20.70 1.90
CA ASP A 140 9.07 -22.02 2.44
C ASP A 140 8.20 -22.49 3.61
N ARG A 141 7.60 -21.55 4.36
CA ARG A 141 6.81 -21.84 5.56
C ARG A 141 5.29 -21.75 5.38
N PHE A 142 4.87 -20.96 4.42
CA PHE A 142 3.45 -20.60 4.19
C PHE A 142 2.95 -20.99 2.80
N THR A 143 3.53 -22.01 2.19
CA THR A 143 3.09 -22.54 0.87
C THR A 143 1.59 -22.81 0.87
N GLY A 144 0.86 -22.25 -0.10
CA GLY A 144 -0.58 -22.46 -0.25
C GLY A 144 -1.43 -21.95 0.91
N PHE A 145 -0.98 -20.93 1.62
CA PHE A 145 -1.64 -20.44 2.83
C PHE A 145 -2.57 -19.23 2.59
N PHE A 146 -2.24 -18.37 1.63
CA PHE A 146 -2.93 -17.10 1.42
C PHE A 146 -4.03 -17.21 0.37
N ASP A 147 -5.12 -16.50 0.60
CA ASP A 147 -6.21 -16.35 -0.37
C ASP A 147 -5.84 -15.30 -1.42
N LYS A 148 -5.14 -14.24 -1.03
CA LYS A 148 -4.67 -13.16 -1.90
C LYS A 148 -3.24 -12.76 -1.55
N VAL A 149 -2.44 -12.46 -2.58
CA VAL A 149 -1.08 -11.93 -2.43
C VAL A 149 -0.94 -10.67 -3.28
N LEU A 150 -0.50 -9.59 -2.66
CA LEU A 150 -0.14 -8.35 -3.35
C LEU A 150 1.37 -8.21 -3.40
N ILE A 151 1.90 -7.95 -4.59
CA ILE A 151 3.32 -7.77 -4.83
C ILE A 151 3.56 -6.40 -5.47
N ASP A 152 4.14 -5.49 -4.69
CA ASP A 152 4.71 -4.23 -5.19
C ASP A 152 6.23 -4.31 -5.08
N ALA A 153 6.81 -5.09 -5.97
CA ALA A 153 8.22 -5.45 -5.92
C ALA A 153 9.14 -4.23 -6.13
N PRO A 154 10.37 -4.25 -5.57
CA PRO A 154 11.37 -3.24 -5.85
C PRO A 154 11.59 -3.07 -7.35
N CYS A 155 11.70 -1.82 -7.78
CA CYS A 155 11.93 -1.46 -9.18
C CYS A 155 13.05 -0.43 -9.31
N SER A 156 13.45 -0.12 -10.54
CA SER A 156 14.46 0.90 -10.86
C SER A 156 14.04 2.33 -10.50
N GLY A 157 12.75 2.54 -10.21
CA GLY A 157 12.22 3.81 -9.72
C GLY A 157 12.07 4.91 -10.77
N GLU A 158 12.01 4.58 -12.07
CA GLU A 158 11.92 5.56 -13.17
C GLU A 158 10.73 6.51 -13.00
N GLY A 159 9.59 6.03 -12.54
CA GLY A 159 8.41 6.84 -12.23
C GLY A 159 8.63 7.86 -11.09
N MET A 160 9.72 7.73 -10.33
CA MET A 160 10.03 8.56 -9.17
C MET A 160 11.20 9.53 -9.40
N PHE A 161 11.82 9.55 -10.57
CA PHE A 161 12.99 10.39 -10.87
C PHE A 161 12.76 11.89 -10.61
N ARG A 162 11.53 12.37 -10.80
CA ARG A 162 11.16 13.76 -10.49
C ARG A 162 11.18 14.09 -9.01
N LYS A 163 11.06 13.07 -8.13
CA LYS A 163 10.96 13.24 -6.68
C LYS A 163 12.29 13.00 -5.97
N ASP A 164 13.13 12.11 -6.51
CA ASP A 164 14.40 11.76 -5.90
C ASP A 164 15.49 11.49 -6.96
N ASN A 165 16.37 12.46 -7.13
CA ASN A 165 17.52 12.36 -8.05
C ASN A 165 18.51 11.24 -7.68
N LYS A 166 18.48 10.71 -6.45
CA LYS A 166 19.34 9.58 -6.06
C LYS A 166 18.95 8.29 -6.79
N LEU A 167 17.66 8.17 -7.17
CA LEU A 167 17.17 7.03 -7.93
C LEU A 167 17.80 6.97 -9.33
N ILE A 168 18.08 8.12 -9.95
CA ILE A 168 18.76 8.19 -11.26
C ILE A 168 20.15 7.54 -11.17
N LYS A 169 20.91 7.85 -10.13
CA LYS A 169 22.24 7.25 -9.91
C LYS A 169 22.17 5.74 -9.65
N SER A 170 21.14 5.30 -8.94
CA SER A 170 20.89 3.87 -8.72
C SER A 170 20.55 3.16 -10.01
N TRP A 171 19.72 3.78 -10.85
CA TRP A 171 19.33 3.29 -12.16
C TRP A 171 20.53 3.18 -13.11
N GLU A 172 21.35 4.23 -13.19
CA GLU A 172 22.59 4.25 -13.99
C GLU A 172 23.56 3.13 -13.60
N LYS A 173 23.61 2.80 -12.30
CA LYS A 173 24.51 1.76 -11.77
C LYS A 173 24.00 0.34 -12.02
N ASN A 174 22.71 0.10 -11.80
CA ASN A 174 22.14 -1.25 -11.72
C ASN A 174 21.36 -1.64 -12.97
N GLY A 175 20.74 -0.65 -13.66
CA GLY A 175 19.87 -0.88 -14.81
C GLY A 175 18.56 -1.63 -14.48
N PRO A 176 17.68 -1.77 -15.47
CA PRO A 176 16.40 -2.49 -15.28
C PRO A 176 16.59 -4.02 -15.15
N GLU A 177 17.62 -4.60 -15.75
CA GLU A 177 17.85 -6.04 -15.70
C GLU A 177 18.13 -6.55 -14.28
N PHE A 178 18.80 -5.76 -13.45
CA PHE A 178 19.04 -6.09 -12.04
C PHE A 178 17.71 -6.27 -11.28
N TYR A 179 16.80 -5.33 -11.44
CA TYR A 179 15.49 -5.38 -10.79
C TYR A 179 14.58 -6.46 -11.38
N SER A 180 14.65 -6.71 -12.68
CA SER A 180 13.88 -7.75 -13.36
C SER A 180 14.12 -9.14 -12.76
N LYS A 181 15.39 -9.46 -12.44
CA LYS A 181 15.71 -10.72 -11.78
C LYS A 181 15.11 -10.82 -10.39
N ILE A 182 15.25 -9.77 -9.59
CA ILE A 182 14.66 -9.71 -8.24
C ILE A 182 13.14 -9.84 -8.29
N GLN A 183 12.51 -9.14 -9.22
CA GLN A 183 11.04 -9.18 -9.39
C GLN A 183 10.56 -10.58 -9.77
N ARG A 184 11.29 -11.27 -10.66
CA ARG A 184 10.98 -12.65 -11.03
C ARG A 184 11.00 -13.59 -9.83
N ASP A 185 12.05 -13.52 -9.02
CA ASP A 185 12.20 -14.37 -7.84
C ASP A 185 11.07 -14.09 -6.81
N ILE A 186 10.73 -12.82 -6.60
CA ILE A 186 9.62 -12.40 -5.73
C ILE A 186 8.27 -12.91 -6.24
N VAL A 187 8.00 -12.81 -7.55
CA VAL A 187 6.75 -13.29 -8.15
C VAL A 187 6.61 -14.79 -8.00
N LEU A 188 7.69 -15.56 -8.23
CA LEU A 188 7.67 -17.01 -8.05
C LEU A 188 7.39 -17.38 -6.59
N SER A 189 8.07 -16.73 -5.62
CA SER A 189 7.78 -16.92 -4.20
C SER A 189 6.34 -16.57 -3.85
N GLY A 190 5.79 -15.50 -4.45
CA GLY A 190 4.39 -15.11 -4.24
C GLY A 190 3.39 -16.13 -4.78
N ALA A 191 3.69 -16.75 -5.93
CA ALA A 191 2.85 -17.79 -6.49
C ALA A 191 2.79 -19.04 -5.59
N ASP A 192 3.91 -19.41 -4.97
CA ASP A 192 3.97 -20.55 -4.05
C ASP A 192 3.15 -20.33 -2.77
N LEU A 193 2.94 -19.08 -2.39
CA LEU A 193 2.17 -18.69 -1.21
C LEU A 193 0.65 -18.80 -1.40
N LEU A 194 0.16 -18.74 -2.63
CA LEU A 194 -1.27 -18.75 -2.93
C LEU A 194 -1.90 -20.13 -2.78
N LYS A 195 -3.10 -20.16 -2.23
CA LYS A 195 -3.99 -21.33 -2.33
C LYS A 195 -4.33 -21.61 -3.80
N PRO A 196 -4.66 -22.86 -4.16
CA PRO A 196 -5.21 -23.14 -5.48
C PRO A 196 -6.46 -22.29 -5.76
N GLY A 197 -6.41 -21.48 -6.82
CA GLY A 197 -7.50 -20.56 -7.19
C GLY A 197 -7.44 -19.17 -6.55
N GLY A 198 -6.42 -18.89 -5.78
CA GLY A 198 -6.14 -17.56 -5.19
C GLY A 198 -5.51 -16.59 -6.20
#